data_67defcb6cd4a24f3ede73339457d7148
#
_entry.id   67defcb6cd4a24f3ede73339457d7148
#
_cell.length_a   1.000
_cell.length_b   1.000
_cell.length_c   1.000
_cell.angle_alpha   90.00
_cell.angle_beta   90.00
_cell.angle_gamma   90.00
#
_symmetry.space_group_name_H-M   'P 1'
#
loop_
_entity.id
_entity.type
_entity.pdbx_description
1 polymer ?
#
loop_
_entity_poly.entity_id
_entity_poly.type
_entity_poly.pdbx_seq_one_letter_code
_entity_poly.pdbx_strand_id
1 'polypeptide(L)'
;MKTILHILILSVLFFSNDALAQQAPPSGAALIAISKESMTLAVYDFNSRLLAVYPIACGRALGNKEKPGDMKTPEGLFSVQQVQDARAWTHDFGDGKGEIKGAYGSHFIRLKTPGHRGIGIHGTHDPASIGTRATEGCIRLNNSDLLELVK
;
A
#
# COMPACT_ATOMS: atom_id res chain seq x y z
N MET A 1 -20.11 65.86 1.36
CA MET A 1 -19.42 64.68 0.79
C MET A 1 -19.20 63.66 1.90
N LYS A 2 -19.95 62.56 1.90
CA LYS A 2 -19.78 61.46 2.87
C LYS A 2 -18.98 60.35 2.22
N THR A 3 -17.77 60.14 2.70
CA THR A 3 -16.87 59.09 2.24
C THR A 3 -17.30 57.76 2.88
N ILE A 4 -17.76 56.80 2.08
CA ILE A 4 -18.13 55.46 2.53
C ILE A 4 -16.85 54.62 2.51
N LEU A 5 -16.40 54.20 3.70
CA LEU A 5 -15.28 53.30 3.89
C LEU A 5 -15.78 51.86 3.68
N HIS A 6 -15.35 51.21 2.60
CA HIS A 6 -15.62 49.80 2.37
C HIS A 6 -14.59 48.96 3.14
N ILE A 7 -15.04 48.28 4.21
CA ILE A 7 -14.23 47.30 4.91
C ILE A 7 -14.36 45.97 4.17
N LEU A 8 -13.29 45.56 3.52
CA LEU A 8 -13.18 44.23 2.91
C LEU A 8 -12.82 43.21 3.99
N ILE A 9 -13.80 42.42 4.42
CA ILE A 9 -13.54 41.29 5.35
C ILE A 9 -13.01 40.12 4.54
N LEU A 10 -11.68 39.89 4.61
CA LEU A 10 -11.02 38.71 4.05
C LEU A 10 -11.22 37.54 5.01
N SER A 11 -12.20 36.66 4.73
CA SER A 11 -12.38 35.42 5.46
C SER A 11 -11.27 34.44 5.09
N VAL A 12 -10.29 34.28 5.95
CA VAL A 12 -9.28 33.23 5.84
C VAL A 12 -9.93 31.92 6.26
N LEU A 13 -10.25 31.07 5.28
CA LEU A 13 -10.67 29.69 5.51
C LEU A 13 -9.43 28.90 5.97
N PHE A 14 -9.32 28.66 7.28
CA PHE A 14 -8.40 27.66 7.81
C PHE A 14 -8.94 26.29 7.38
N PHE A 15 -8.31 25.68 6.38
CA PHE A 15 -8.45 24.23 6.17
C PHE A 15 -7.70 23.56 7.31
N SER A 16 -8.42 23.11 8.33
CA SER A 16 -7.91 22.15 9.31
C SER A 16 -7.50 20.92 8.51
N ASN A 17 -6.21 20.64 8.43
CA ASN A 17 -5.71 19.32 8.12
C ASN A 17 -6.10 18.41 9.29
N ASP A 18 -7.36 17.98 9.33
CA ASP A 18 -7.73 16.83 10.13
C ASP A 18 -6.98 15.66 9.51
N ALA A 19 -5.87 15.29 10.15
CA ALA A 19 -5.22 14.02 9.89
C ALA A 19 -6.31 12.97 9.97
N LEU A 20 -6.62 12.33 8.83
CA LEU A 20 -7.51 11.17 8.78
C LEU A 20 -6.98 10.19 9.84
N ALA A 21 -7.64 10.13 10.97
CA ALA A 21 -7.32 9.17 12.00
C ALA A 21 -7.38 7.80 11.34
N GLN A 22 -6.24 7.13 11.26
CA GLN A 22 -6.06 5.83 10.66
C GLN A 22 -6.83 4.83 11.52
N GLN A 23 -8.11 4.64 11.17
CA GLN A 23 -8.97 3.66 11.83
C GLN A 23 -8.65 2.29 11.25
N ALA A 24 -8.39 1.32 12.13
CA ALA A 24 -8.23 -0.07 11.73
C ALA A 24 -9.44 -0.52 10.87
N PRO A 25 -9.21 -1.27 9.77
CA PRO A 25 -10.30 -1.72 8.93
C PRO A 25 -11.26 -2.58 9.76
N PRO A 26 -12.56 -2.25 9.77
CA PRO A 26 -13.55 -3.09 10.43
C PRO A 26 -13.59 -4.46 9.77
N SER A 27 -13.88 -5.50 10.56
CA SER A 27 -14.13 -6.86 10.06
C SER A 27 -15.18 -6.80 8.94
N GLY A 28 -14.83 -7.27 7.72
CA GLY A 28 -15.72 -7.24 6.57
C GLY A 28 -15.22 -6.43 5.37
N ALA A 29 -13.92 -6.19 5.24
CA ALA A 29 -13.35 -5.61 4.04
C ALA A 29 -13.66 -6.47 2.81
N ALA A 30 -14.21 -5.85 1.76
CA ALA A 30 -14.67 -6.54 0.56
C ALA A 30 -13.75 -6.35 -0.63
N LEU A 31 -13.11 -5.20 -0.73
CA LEU A 31 -12.28 -4.82 -1.87
C LEU A 31 -11.03 -4.08 -1.42
N ILE A 32 -9.91 -4.45 -2.02
CA ILE A 32 -8.64 -3.73 -1.93
C ILE A 32 -8.33 -3.15 -3.31
N ALA A 33 -8.19 -1.83 -3.39
CA ALA A 33 -7.76 -1.13 -4.60
C ALA A 33 -6.30 -0.67 -4.43
N ILE A 34 -5.43 -1.04 -5.39
CA ILE A 34 -4.01 -0.70 -5.35
C ILE A 34 -3.68 0.20 -6.54
N SER A 35 -3.15 1.38 -6.25
CA SER A 35 -2.64 2.31 -7.26
C SER A 35 -1.12 2.36 -7.24
N LYS A 36 -0.49 1.94 -8.34
CA LYS A 36 0.96 2.04 -8.54
C LYS A 36 1.42 3.46 -8.89
N GLU A 37 0.49 4.32 -9.25
CA GLU A 37 0.74 5.73 -9.57
C GLU A 37 0.80 6.56 -8.28
N SER A 38 -0.26 6.48 -7.46
CA SER A 38 -0.32 7.20 -6.19
C SER A 38 0.41 6.49 -5.04
N MET A 39 0.95 5.29 -5.27
CA MET A 39 1.60 4.45 -4.24
C MET A 39 0.71 4.21 -3.03
N THR A 40 -0.56 3.83 -3.27
CA THR A 40 -1.55 3.59 -2.22
C THR A 40 -2.26 2.27 -2.36
N LEU A 41 -2.67 1.70 -1.21
CA LEU A 41 -3.59 0.61 -1.06
C LEU A 41 -4.80 1.12 -0.29
N ALA A 42 -5.97 1.13 -0.93
CA ALA A 42 -7.23 1.54 -0.33
C ALA A 42 -8.11 0.32 -0.04
N VAL A 43 -8.74 0.30 1.13
CA VAL A 43 -9.63 -0.77 1.60
C VAL A 43 -11.05 -0.26 1.64
N TYR A 44 -11.98 -1.01 1.06
CA TYR A 44 -13.40 -0.68 1.00
C TYR A 44 -14.26 -1.80 1.60
N ASP A 45 -15.41 -1.45 2.16
CA ASP A 45 -16.45 -2.40 2.55
C ASP A 45 -17.34 -2.81 1.36
N PHE A 46 -18.28 -3.73 1.61
CA PHE A 46 -19.25 -4.19 0.60
C PHE A 46 -20.21 -3.09 0.10
N ASN A 47 -20.32 -1.97 0.80
CA ASN A 47 -21.10 -0.80 0.40
C ASN A 47 -20.26 0.25 -0.33
N SER A 48 -19.04 -0.09 -0.74
CA SER A 48 -18.07 0.80 -1.40
C SER A 48 -17.63 1.99 -0.54
N ARG A 49 -17.77 1.91 0.80
CA ARG A 49 -17.28 2.93 1.72
C ARG A 49 -15.80 2.71 1.94
N LEU A 50 -15.01 3.76 1.81
CA LEU A 50 -13.58 3.74 2.11
C LEU A 50 -13.37 3.53 3.61
N LEU A 51 -12.60 2.52 3.97
CA LEU A 51 -12.29 2.14 5.35
C LEU A 51 -10.88 2.59 5.76
N ALA A 52 -9.90 2.41 4.89
CA ALA A 52 -8.50 2.76 5.16
C ALA A 52 -7.74 3.03 3.87
N VAL A 53 -6.65 3.79 3.97
CA VAL A 53 -5.67 4.00 2.90
C VAL A 53 -4.27 3.88 3.49
N TYR A 54 -3.44 3.04 2.88
CA TYR A 54 -2.07 2.82 3.31
C TYR A 54 -1.09 3.18 2.20
N PRO A 55 0.05 3.83 2.51
CA PRO A 55 1.14 4.00 1.55
C PRO A 55 1.81 2.65 1.28
N ILE A 56 2.23 2.43 0.04
CA ILE A 56 2.86 1.18 -0.38
C ILE A 56 4.18 1.41 -1.10
N ALA A 57 4.97 0.33 -1.26
CA ALA A 57 5.94 0.24 -2.34
C ALA A 57 5.51 -0.85 -3.32
N CYS A 58 5.88 -0.70 -4.59
CA CYS A 58 5.59 -1.64 -5.66
C CYS A 58 6.82 -1.94 -6.53
N GLY A 59 6.63 -2.71 -7.59
CA GLY A 59 7.69 -3.12 -8.49
C GLY A 59 8.55 -1.97 -9.02
N ARG A 60 9.88 -2.20 -9.06
CA ARG A 60 10.88 -1.20 -9.51
C ARG A 60 10.66 -0.75 -10.96
N ALA A 61 10.18 -1.64 -11.81
CA ALA A 61 9.91 -1.33 -13.21
C ALA A 61 8.47 -0.86 -13.43
N LEU A 62 8.30 0.05 -14.38
CA LEU A 62 6.99 0.57 -14.81
C LEU A 62 6.24 -0.45 -15.68
N GLY A 63 4.92 -0.30 -15.75
CA GLY A 63 4.03 -1.10 -16.58
C GLY A 63 3.51 -2.37 -15.88
N ASN A 64 2.78 -3.18 -16.65
CA ASN A 64 2.22 -4.43 -16.18
C ASN A 64 3.25 -5.56 -16.21
N LYS A 65 3.14 -6.51 -15.28
CA LYS A 65 4.01 -7.69 -15.24
C LYS A 65 3.78 -8.59 -16.46
N GLU A 66 4.87 -9.01 -17.10
CA GLU A 66 4.83 -9.85 -18.29
C GLU A 66 5.54 -11.20 -18.10
N LYS A 67 6.63 -11.20 -17.29
CA LYS A 67 7.46 -12.40 -17.09
C LYS A 67 8.11 -12.42 -15.71
N PRO A 68 8.59 -13.57 -15.21
CA PRO A 68 9.42 -13.65 -14.01
C PRO A 68 10.65 -12.73 -14.10
N GLY A 69 11.02 -12.08 -13.00
CA GLY A 69 12.21 -11.25 -12.92
C GLY A 69 12.12 -9.87 -13.60
N ASP A 70 10.99 -9.49 -14.16
CA ASP A 70 10.82 -8.18 -14.83
C ASP A 70 10.64 -6.99 -13.85
N MET A 71 10.66 -7.26 -12.55
CA MET A 71 10.52 -6.26 -11.48
C MET A 71 9.25 -5.42 -11.54
N LYS A 72 8.21 -5.90 -12.24
CA LYS A 72 6.92 -5.22 -12.40
C LYS A 72 5.87 -5.84 -11.48
N THR A 73 5.00 -5.01 -10.91
CA THR A 73 3.77 -5.46 -10.23
C THR A 73 2.67 -5.70 -11.25
N PRO A 74 1.97 -6.85 -11.22
CA PRO A 74 0.89 -7.13 -12.16
C PRO A 74 -0.30 -6.21 -11.93
N GLU A 75 -1.04 -5.95 -13.01
CA GLU A 75 -2.29 -5.19 -13.04
C GLU A 75 -3.45 -6.11 -13.41
N GLY A 76 -4.61 -5.90 -12.78
CA GLY A 76 -5.81 -6.69 -13.03
C GLY A 76 -6.65 -6.90 -11.78
N LEU A 77 -7.62 -7.80 -11.89
CA LEU A 77 -8.45 -8.25 -10.78
C LEU A 77 -7.90 -9.57 -10.25
N PHE A 78 -7.57 -9.58 -8.97
CA PHE A 78 -6.99 -10.72 -8.30
C PHE A 78 -7.78 -11.04 -7.02
N SER A 79 -7.66 -12.26 -6.55
CA SER A 79 -8.22 -12.66 -5.26
C SER A 79 -7.11 -13.00 -4.28
N VAL A 80 -7.39 -12.84 -2.99
CA VAL A 80 -6.53 -13.37 -1.94
C VAL A 80 -6.62 -14.89 -1.97
N GLN A 81 -5.47 -15.54 -2.10
CA GLN A 81 -5.38 -17.00 -2.09
C GLN A 81 -5.16 -17.53 -0.67
N GLN A 82 -4.31 -16.85 0.10
CA GLN A 82 -3.92 -17.30 1.43
C GLN A 82 -3.25 -16.14 2.19
N VAL A 83 -3.45 -16.11 3.51
CA VAL A 83 -2.65 -15.29 4.44
C VAL A 83 -1.71 -16.24 5.18
N GLN A 84 -0.41 -15.97 5.10
CA GLN A 84 0.65 -16.83 5.64
C GLN A 84 1.45 -16.07 6.70
N ASP A 85 1.87 -16.77 7.76
CA ASP A 85 2.87 -16.25 8.69
C ASP A 85 4.24 -16.21 7.98
N ALA A 86 4.82 -15.02 7.89
CA ALA A 86 6.09 -14.78 7.20
C ALA A 86 7.23 -14.38 8.14
N ARG A 87 7.02 -14.42 9.46
CA ARG A 87 8.01 -13.98 10.48
C ARG A 87 9.36 -14.69 10.38
N ALA A 88 9.35 -15.94 9.95
CA ALA A 88 10.57 -16.75 9.79
C ALA A 88 11.15 -16.69 8.38
N TRP A 89 10.49 -16.01 7.44
CA TRP A 89 10.94 -16.00 6.05
C TRP A 89 12.13 -15.06 5.86
N THR A 90 13.03 -15.50 4.98
CA THR A 90 14.20 -14.73 4.53
C THR A 90 14.08 -14.44 3.05
N HIS A 91 14.82 -13.45 2.57
CA HIS A 91 14.97 -13.15 1.15
C HIS A 91 16.34 -12.55 0.86
N ASP A 92 16.97 -13.01 -0.19
CA ASP A 92 18.15 -12.40 -0.77
C ASP A 92 17.73 -11.56 -1.98
N PHE A 93 17.91 -10.24 -1.87
CA PHE A 93 17.55 -9.29 -2.92
C PHE A 93 18.61 -9.22 -4.04
N GLY A 94 19.67 -10.02 -3.98
CA GLY A 94 20.75 -10.01 -4.95
C GLY A 94 21.60 -8.73 -4.91
N ASP A 95 21.57 -7.99 -3.81
CA ASP A 95 22.32 -6.75 -3.62
C ASP A 95 23.68 -6.94 -2.90
N GLY A 96 24.09 -8.20 -2.73
CA GLY A 96 25.34 -8.59 -2.09
C GLY A 96 25.31 -8.61 -0.56
N LYS A 97 24.15 -8.33 0.06
CA LYS A 97 23.99 -8.37 1.53
C LYS A 97 23.56 -9.77 2.05
N GLY A 98 23.23 -10.68 1.12
CA GLY A 98 22.74 -12.02 1.45
C GLY A 98 21.30 -12.03 1.96
N GLU A 99 20.90 -13.11 2.62
CA GLU A 99 19.53 -13.31 3.12
C GLU A 99 19.18 -12.35 4.26
N ILE A 100 18.10 -11.61 4.09
CA ILE A 100 17.54 -10.70 5.10
C ILE A 100 16.37 -11.40 5.80
N LYS A 101 16.54 -11.66 7.11
CA LYS A 101 15.47 -12.17 7.96
C LYS A 101 14.40 -11.12 8.20
N GLY A 102 13.11 -11.52 8.11
CA GLY A 102 11.99 -10.60 8.28
C GLY A 102 11.75 -9.69 7.07
N ALA A 103 12.31 -10.02 5.91
CA ALA A 103 12.14 -9.29 4.66
C ALA A 103 10.68 -9.00 4.30
N TYR A 104 9.78 -9.88 4.72
CA TYR A 104 8.33 -9.81 4.43
C TYR A 104 7.48 -9.32 5.61
N GLY A 105 8.08 -8.94 6.74
CA GLY A 105 7.35 -8.60 7.94
C GLY A 105 6.65 -9.81 8.58
N SER A 106 5.50 -9.60 9.22
CA SER A 106 4.79 -10.64 9.97
C SER A 106 3.95 -11.58 9.10
N HIS A 107 3.40 -11.09 7.99
CA HIS A 107 2.48 -11.85 7.14
C HIS A 107 2.79 -11.64 5.66
N PHE A 108 2.38 -12.64 4.85
CA PHE A 108 2.35 -12.58 3.40
C PHE A 108 0.94 -12.90 2.91
N ILE A 109 0.24 -11.93 2.38
CA ILE A 109 -1.07 -12.08 1.77
C ILE A 109 -0.85 -12.48 0.32
N ARG A 110 -0.91 -13.77 0.02
CA ARG A 110 -0.69 -14.31 -1.31
C ARG A 110 -1.85 -14.00 -2.22
N LEU A 111 -1.56 -13.49 -3.41
CA LEU A 111 -2.55 -13.20 -4.43
C LEU A 111 -2.58 -14.30 -5.50
N LYS A 112 -3.79 -14.65 -5.96
CA LYS A 112 -3.97 -15.50 -7.13
C LYS A 112 -3.86 -14.63 -8.38
N THR A 113 -2.68 -14.62 -8.99
CA THR A 113 -2.35 -13.83 -10.18
C THR A 113 -2.14 -14.77 -11.36
N PRO A 114 -3.13 -14.94 -12.27
CA PRO A 114 -3.00 -15.83 -13.44
C PRO A 114 -1.74 -15.49 -14.25
N GLY A 115 -0.97 -16.52 -14.60
CA GLY A 115 0.29 -16.37 -15.35
C GLY A 115 1.50 -15.93 -14.53
N HIS A 116 1.33 -15.53 -13.27
CA HIS A 116 2.43 -15.10 -12.41
C HIS A 116 2.40 -15.82 -11.07
N ARG A 117 3.57 -16.09 -10.49
CA ARG A 117 3.71 -16.76 -9.19
C ARG A 117 4.44 -15.85 -8.19
N GLY A 118 4.19 -16.08 -6.91
CA GLY A 118 4.94 -15.40 -5.85
C GLY A 118 4.55 -13.95 -5.61
N ILE A 119 3.45 -13.46 -6.16
CA ILE A 119 2.95 -12.11 -5.94
C ILE A 119 2.08 -12.06 -4.68
N GLY A 120 2.31 -11.05 -3.87
CA GLY A 120 1.53 -10.84 -2.64
C GLY A 120 1.69 -9.44 -2.07
N ILE A 121 0.96 -9.22 -0.97
CA ILE A 121 1.05 -8.02 -0.13
C ILE A 121 1.74 -8.46 1.16
N HIS A 122 2.76 -7.72 1.60
CA HIS A 122 3.56 -8.09 2.77
C HIS A 122 4.17 -6.87 3.47
N GLY A 123 4.76 -7.07 4.63
CA GLY A 123 5.47 -6.04 5.38
C GLY A 123 6.86 -5.74 4.83
N THR A 124 7.72 -5.17 5.65
CA THR A 124 9.03 -4.69 5.20
C THR A 124 10.10 -4.80 6.28
N HIS A 125 11.34 -5.04 5.85
CA HIS A 125 12.56 -4.79 6.62
C HIS A 125 13.10 -3.36 6.35
N ASP A 126 12.59 -2.69 5.31
CA ASP A 126 13.04 -1.36 4.87
C ASP A 126 11.84 -0.40 4.78
N PRO A 127 11.43 0.21 5.92
CA PRO A 127 10.31 1.17 5.93
C PRO A 127 10.55 2.40 5.06
N ALA A 128 11.82 2.79 4.82
CA ALA A 128 12.15 3.96 4.00
C ALA A 128 11.80 3.76 2.52
N SER A 129 11.61 2.53 2.07
CA SER A 129 11.18 2.23 0.70
C SER A 129 9.69 2.47 0.43
N ILE A 130 8.85 2.66 1.46
CA ILE A 130 7.42 2.92 1.28
C ILE A 130 7.21 4.26 0.57
N GLY A 131 6.27 4.30 -0.35
CA GLY A 131 6.05 5.43 -1.25
C GLY A 131 6.88 5.37 -2.54
N THR A 132 7.70 4.32 -2.75
CA THR A 132 8.60 4.23 -3.90
C THR A 132 8.44 2.94 -4.70
N ARG A 133 9.10 2.88 -5.87
CA ARG A 133 9.27 1.67 -6.66
C ARG A 133 10.52 0.93 -6.20
N ALA A 134 10.36 -0.03 -5.30
CA ALA A 134 11.46 -0.71 -4.63
C ALA A 134 11.39 -2.24 -4.62
N THR A 135 10.27 -2.86 -5.08
CA THR A 135 10.10 -4.30 -4.96
C THR A 135 10.39 -5.05 -6.27
N GLU A 136 10.41 -6.36 -6.21
CA GLU A 136 10.55 -7.25 -7.37
C GLU A 136 9.20 -7.60 -8.03
N GLY A 137 8.11 -6.97 -7.55
CA GLY A 137 6.76 -7.13 -8.08
C GLY A 137 5.68 -7.28 -7.04
N CYS A 138 6.00 -7.62 -5.81
CA CYS A 138 5.07 -7.63 -4.68
C CYS A 138 4.67 -6.20 -4.25
N ILE A 139 3.61 -6.11 -3.49
CA ILE A 139 3.15 -4.88 -2.83
C ILE A 139 3.68 -4.91 -1.39
N ARG A 140 4.40 -3.86 -1.00
CA ARG A 140 5.02 -3.76 0.32
C ARG A 140 4.32 -2.68 1.13
N LEU A 141 3.96 -3.00 2.39
CA LEU A 141 3.38 -2.10 3.38
C LEU A 141 4.36 -1.86 4.54
N ASN A 142 4.12 -0.81 5.32
CA ASN A 142 4.66 -0.76 6.67
C ASN A 142 4.13 -1.94 7.49
N ASN A 143 4.91 -2.39 8.46
CA ASN A 143 4.51 -3.55 9.28
C ASN A 143 3.28 -3.28 10.14
N SER A 144 3.09 -2.04 10.63
CA SER A 144 1.88 -1.62 11.34
C SER A 144 0.64 -1.73 10.46
N ASP A 145 0.73 -1.21 9.24
CA ASP A 145 -0.37 -1.15 8.28
C ASP A 145 -0.77 -2.57 7.82
N LEU A 146 0.23 -3.44 7.63
CA LEU A 146 -0.02 -4.85 7.35
C LEU A 146 -0.76 -5.55 8.49
N LEU A 147 -0.37 -5.28 9.77
CA LEU A 147 -1.05 -5.87 10.93
C LEU A 147 -2.50 -5.38 11.06
N GLU A 148 -2.81 -4.16 10.63
CA GLU A 148 -4.19 -3.69 10.54
C GLU A 148 -4.96 -4.37 9.41
N LEU A 149 -4.33 -4.52 8.25
CA LEU A 149 -4.95 -5.13 7.06
C LEU A 149 -5.31 -6.60 7.24
N VAL A 150 -4.58 -7.36 8.07
CA VAL A 150 -4.83 -8.80 8.29
C VAL A 150 -5.81 -9.11 9.43
N LYS A 151 -6.32 -8.10 10.14
CA LYS A 151 -7.39 -8.25 11.16
C LYS A 151 -8.76 -8.42 10.52
#